data_195bf2a8ae44aaf96323df7c726c2935
#
_entry.id   195bf2a8ae44aaf96323df7c726c2935
#
_cell.length_a   1.000
_cell.length_b   1.000
_cell.length_c   1.000
_cell.angle_alpha   90.00
_cell.angle_beta   90.00
_cell.angle_gamma   90.00
#
_symmetry.space_group_name_H-M   'P 1'
#
loop_
_entity.id
_entity.type
_entity.pdbx_description
1 polymer ?
#
loop_
_entity_poly.entity_id
_entity_poly.type
_entity_poly.pdbx_seq_one_letter_code
_entity_poly.pdbx_strand_id
1 'polypeptide(L)'
;MNTSTQPPTDEAQILRILQASKAEAAAGRVPESDQLLARAAQAAPNHPAVLNELGVRMLARGVPEQAHALFQRATSADPRHPALWANLASSLKALGRRAEEMDAIEKALELEPRHLSALLQKAAYLEESGDTRNAARAYQNALAVFPPGAQPPPAVKDALDHAKAMVEADLTALVATLEEPLAAVRARHGGKRERRVDLCLDTLMGRRQVYHSQPTWMYFPELPAIEFFERSDFPWLDAFEAASDEMRGELQRVLVADRDGLQPYIDFPPSMPLDQWRDLNRSRRWSAYFLWNQSEPNPGHIARCPTTARVLETAPRCRVQARAPTAYFSILDANTKIPAHVGVTNTRVTVHLPLIVPPGCGFRVGSTTREWVPGKAWVFDDTIEHEAWNLSDTPRAILIFDIWNPLLTQAERDMIQTATEVYASYYSLPAEARL
;
A
#
# COMPACT_ATOMS: atom_id res chain seq x y z
N MET A 1 -6.20 28.62 -65.30
CA MET A 1 -5.94 28.66 -63.88
C MET A 1 -6.65 27.47 -63.24
N ASN A 2 -5.95 26.37 -63.03
CA ASN A 2 -6.47 25.15 -62.46
C ASN A 2 -6.12 25.16 -60.98
N THR A 3 -7.03 25.55 -60.12
CA THR A 3 -6.93 25.35 -58.67
C THR A 3 -7.37 23.94 -58.34
N SER A 4 -6.42 23.03 -58.27
CA SER A 4 -6.61 21.69 -57.72
C SER A 4 -6.95 21.81 -56.24
N THR A 5 -8.22 21.87 -55.88
CA THR A 5 -8.70 21.66 -54.51
C THR A 5 -8.58 20.17 -54.18
N GLN A 6 -7.49 19.81 -53.49
CA GLN A 6 -7.46 18.52 -52.81
C GLN A 6 -8.66 18.41 -51.85
N PRO A 7 -9.37 17.24 -51.80
CA PRO A 7 -10.43 17.05 -50.83
C PRO A 7 -9.87 17.18 -49.40
N PRO A 8 -10.63 17.69 -48.41
CA PRO A 8 -10.19 17.78 -47.04
C PRO A 8 -9.78 16.39 -46.55
N THR A 9 -8.52 16.25 -46.22
CA THR A 9 -7.98 14.97 -45.72
C THR A 9 -8.67 14.67 -44.40
N ASP A 10 -9.39 13.55 -44.35
CA ASP A 10 -10.09 13.07 -43.17
C ASP A 10 -9.09 12.95 -42.00
N GLU A 11 -9.26 13.77 -40.94
CA GLU A 11 -8.42 13.80 -39.75
C GLU A 11 -8.24 12.38 -39.16
N ALA A 12 -9.31 11.58 -39.14
CA ALA A 12 -9.28 10.18 -38.69
C ALA A 12 -8.38 9.31 -39.56
N GLN A 13 -8.22 9.62 -40.84
CA GLN A 13 -7.31 8.90 -41.74
C GLN A 13 -5.84 9.24 -41.40
N ILE A 14 -5.52 10.51 -41.15
CA ILE A 14 -4.18 10.92 -40.75
C ILE A 14 -3.78 10.26 -39.44
N LEU A 15 -4.64 10.30 -38.42
CA LEU A 15 -4.36 9.66 -37.13
C LEU A 15 -4.15 8.15 -37.25
N ARG A 16 -4.92 7.46 -38.11
CA ARG A 16 -4.70 6.03 -38.40
C ARG A 16 -3.36 5.74 -39.05
N ILE A 17 -2.93 6.58 -39.99
CA ILE A 17 -1.59 6.44 -40.63
C ILE A 17 -0.48 6.65 -39.60
N LEU A 18 -0.59 7.67 -38.74
CA LEU A 18 0.37 7.94 -37.68
C LEU A 18 0.43 6.79 -36.65
N GLN A 19 -0.72 6.24 -36.28
CA GLN A 19 -0.77 5.09 -35.38
C GLN A 19 -0.09 3.86 -36.01
N ALA A 20 -0.35 3.59 -37.28
CA ALA A 20 0.34 2.52 -38.02
C ALA A 20 1.84 2.75 -38.09
N SER A 21 2.29 4.01 -38.38
CA SER A 21 3.70 4.37 -38.37
C SER A 21 4.37 4.10 -37.02
N LYS A 22 3.73 4.46 -35.90
CA LYS A 22 4.22 4.17 -34.55
C LYS A 22 4.32 2.69 -34.26
N ALA A 23 3.32 1.91 -34.68
CA ALA A 23 3.32 0.45 -34.52
C ALA A 23 4.48 -0.22 -35.30
N GLU A 24 4.73 0.22 -36.53
CA GLU A 24 5.87 -0.26 -37.34
C GLU A 24 7.22 0.09 -36.70
N ALA A 25 7.36 1.31 -36.19
CA ALA A 25 8.57 1.74 -35.46
C ALA A 25 8.81 0.90 -34.20
N ALA A 26 7.75 0.64 -33.41
CA ALA A 26 7.82 -0.19 -32.21
C ALA A 26 8.17 -1.65 -32.53
N ALA A 27 7.80 -2.14 -33.70
CA ALA A 27 8.17 -3.46 -34.22
C ALA A 27 9.58 -3.53 -34.85
N GLY A 28 10.33 -2.42 -34.80
CA GLY A 28 11.68 -2.32 -35.41
C GLY A 28 11.69 -2.13 -36.93
N ARG A 29 10.53 -2.02 -37.59
CA ARG A 29 10.40 -1.82 -39.04
C ARG A 29 10.45 -0.32 -39.38
N VAL A 30 11.63 0.26 -39.22
CA VAL A 30 11.84 1.71 -39.41
C VAL A 30 11.56 2.19 -40.83
N PRO A 31 11.96 1.47 -41.92
CA PRO A 31 11.67 1.91 -43.30
C PRO A 31 10.18 2.01 -43.59
N GLU A 32 9.36 1.03 -43.15
CA GLU A 32 7.91 1.00 -43.30
C GLU A 32 7.24 2.13 -42.51
N SER A 33 7.72 2.35 -41.30
CA SER A 33 7.28 3.49 -40.47
C SER A 33 7.54 4.83 -41.14
N ASP A 34 8.74 5.02 -41.73
CA ASP A 34 9.11 6.25 -42.44
C ASP A 34 8.28 6.48 -43.71
N GLN A 35 7.93 5.41 -44.45
CA GLN A 35 7.01 5.51 -45.59
C GLN A 35 5.63 5.97 -45.19
N LEU A 36 5.07 5.42 -44.11
CA LEU A 36 3.77 5.83 -43.58
C LEU A 36 3.79 7.29 -43.13
N LEU A 37 4.85 7.71 -42.43
CA LEU A 37 5.01 9.08 -41.97
C LEU A 37 5.15 10.06 -43.17
N ALA A 38 5.88 9.70 -44.21
CA ALA A 38 5.99 10.49 -45.43
C ALA A 38 4.63 10.66 -46.12
N ARG A 39 3.81 9.58 -46.18
CA ARG A 39 2.44 9.66 -46.71
C ARG A 39 1.56 10.60 -45.90
N ALA A 40 1.64 10.55 -44.55
CA ALA A 40 0.91 11.49 -43.67
C ALA A 40 1.36 12.94 -43.92
N ALA A 41 2.67 13.17 -44.09
CA ALA A 41 3.25 14.48 -44.34
C ALA A 41 2.85 15.06 -45.70
N GLN A 42 2.73 14.22 -46.73
CA GLN A 42 2.20 14.63 -48.04
C GLN A 42 0.72 15.01 -48.01
N ALA A 43 -0.06 14.23 -47.25
CA ALA A 43 -1.51 14.46 -47.15
C ALA A 43 -1.86 15.66 -46.26
N ALA A 44 -1.10 15.89 -45.19
CA ALA A 44 -1.37 16.96 -44.21
C ALA A 44 -0.09 17.60 -43.64
N PRO A 45 0.64 18.41 -44.44
CA PRO A 45 1.97 18.92 -44.10
C PRO A 45 2.03 19.92 -42.92
N ASN A 46 0.87 20.46 -42.53
CA ASN A 46 0.77 21.38 -41.39
C ASN A 46 -0.06 20.81 -40.22
N HIS A 47 -0.41 19.54 -40.28
CA HIS A 47 -1.16 18.91 -39.19
C HIS A 47 -0.27 18.74 -37.96
N PRO A 48 -0.67 19.22 -36.76
CA PRO A 48 0.19 19.26 -35.58
C PRO A 48 0.77 17.89 -35.17
N ALA A 49 -0.03 16.82 -35.26
CA ALA A 49 0.43 15.47 -34.95
C ALA A 49 1.44 14.93 -35.97
N VAL A 50 1.33 15.32 -37.24
CA VAL A 50 2.29 14.94 -38.30
C VAL A 50 3.60 15.68 -38.07
N LEU A 51 3.56 16.99 -37.84
CA LEU A 51 4.72 17.81 -37.53
C LEU A 51 5.45 17.28 -36.28
N ASN A 52 4.68 16.92 -35.26
CA ASN A 52 5.22 16.36 -34.03
C ASN A 52 5.94 15.02 -34.28
N GLU A 53 5.35 14.11 -35.03
CA GLU A 53 5.98 12.82 -35.31
C GLU A 53 7.22 12.94 -36.16
N LEU A 54 7.22 13.86 -37.13
CA LEU A 54 8.43 14.23 -37.89
C LEU A 54 9.51 14.80 -36.98
N GLY A 55 9.15 15.71 -36.07
CA GLY A 55 10.07 16.29 -35.09
C GLY A 55 10.71 15.24 -34.19
N VAL A 56 9.93 14.30 -33.65
CA VAL A 56 10.42 13.16 -32.85
C VAL A 56 11.41 12.34 -33.66
N ARG A 57 11.09 12.07 -34.95
CA ARG A 57 11.99 11.33 -35.83
C ARG A 57 13.29 12.07 -36.13
N MET A 58 13.24 13.38 -36.30
CA MET A 58 14.47 14.22 -36.50
C MET A 58 15.33 14.26 -35.23
N LEU A 59 14.69 14.37 -34.08
CA LEU A 59 15.39 14.34 -32.80
C LEU A 59 16.09 13.00 -32.56
N ALA A 60 15.43 11.89 -32.87
CA ALA A 60 16.00 10.55 -32.76
C ALA A 60 17.16 10.30 -33.74
N ARG A 61 17.19 11.04 -34.86
CA ARG A 61 18.32 11.03 -35.86
C ARG A 61 19.45 11.97 -35.49
N GLY A 62 19.37 12.69 -34.36
CA GLY A 62 20.41 13.64 -33.94
C GLY A 62 20.41 14.96 -34.74
N VAL A 63 19.26 15.38 -35.27
CA VAL A 63 19.10 16.64 -36.02
C VAL A 63 18.19 17.60 -35.27
N PRO A 64 18.62 18.14 -34.08
CA PRO A 64 17.76 18.89 -33.19
C PRO A 64 17.24 20.21 -33.77
N GLU A 65 17.97 20.87 -34.69
CA GLU A 65 17.54 22.12 -35.35
C GLU A 65 16.27 21.89 -36.19
N GLN A 66 16.24 20.79 -36.97
CA GLN A 66 15.05 20.44 -37.74
C GLN A 66 13.88 19.99 -36.85
N ALA A 67 14.19 19.22 -35.81
CA ALA A 67 13.17 18.83 -34.83
C ALA A 67 12.53 20.07 -34.18
N HIS A 68 13.36 21.04 -33.76
CA HIS A 68 12.92 22.30 -33.17
C HIS A 68 11.95 23.07 -34.08
N ALA A 69 12.35 23.26 -35.35
CA ALA A 69 11.50 23.95 -36.34
C ALA A 69 10.13 23.24 -36.53
N LEU A 70 10.13 21.92 -36.55
CA LEU A 70 8.90 21.11 -36.67
C LEU A 70 8.02 21.24 -35.41
N PHE A 71 8.60 21.17 -34.21
CA PHE A 71 7.86 21.33 -32.97
C PHE A 71 7.33 22.75 -32.78
N GLN A 72 8.06 23.79 -33.18
CA GLN A 72 7.55 25.17 -33.21
C GLN A 72 6.31 25.31 -34.10
N ARG A 73 6.34 24.72 -35.29
CA ARG A 73 5.17 24.71 -36.17
C ARG A 73 4.02 23.91 -35.56
N ALA A 74 4.31 22.78 -34.92
CA ALA A 74 3.30 21.96 -34.26
C ALA A 74 2.61 22.70 -33.09
N THR A 75 3.40 23.36 -32.21
CA THR A 75 2.85 24.17 -31.09
C THR A 75 2.11 25.42 -31.57
N SER A 76 2.51 25.99 -32.70
CA SER A 76 1.77 27.12 -33.32
C SER A 76 0.44 26.67 -33.92
N ALA A 77 0.36 25.44 -34.46
CA ALA A 77 -0.87 24.88 -35.03
C ALA A 77 -1.86 24.39 -33.96
N ASP A 78 -1.36 23.82 -32.85
CA ASP A 78 -2.16 23.42 -31.69
C ASP A 78 -1.44 23.80 -30.38
N PRO A 79 -1.65 25.05 -29.90
CA PRO A 79 -0.99 25.55 -28.69
C PRO A 79 -1.54 24.96 -27.38
N ARG A 80 -2.64 24.20 -27.43
CA ARG A 80 -3.29 23.63 -26.24
C ARG A 80 -2.90 22.16 -25.96
N HIS A 81 -2.06 21.59 -26.76
CA HIS A 81 -1.65 20.20 -26.62
C HIS A 81 -0.34 20.08 -25.82
N PRO A 82 -0.34 19.63 -24.57
CA PRO A 82 0.81 19.66 -23.66
C PRO A 82 2.01 18.85 -24.18
N ALA A 83 1.76 17.72 -24.84
CA ALA A 83 2.85 16.89 -25.38
C ALA A 83 3.67 17.58 -26.48
N LEU A 84 3.08 18.52 -27.22
CA LEU A 84 3.83 19.28 -28.22
C LEU A 84 4.86 20.22 -27.58
N TRP A 85 4.49 20.84 -26.47
CA TRP A 85 5.39 21.68 -25.67
C TRP A 85 6.49 20.85 -24.99
N ALA A 86 6.17 19.66 -24.45
CA ALA A 86 7.16 18.75 -23.89
C ALA A 86 8.18 18.28 -24.96
N ASN A 87 7.73 18.01 -26.20
CA ASN A 87 8.62 17.64 -27.29
C ASN A 87 9.45 18.84 -27.79
N LEU A 88 8.87 20.05 -27.80
CA LEU A 88 9.62 21.26 -28.07
C LEU A 88 10.74 21.45 -27.05
N ALA A 89 10.44 21.26 -25.74
CA ALA A 89 11.45 21.29 -24.69
C ALA A 89 12.59 20.28 -24.91
N SER A 90 12.26 19.07 -25.37
CA SER A 90 13.29 18.06 -25.70
C SER A 90 14.27 18.54 -26.79
N SER A 91 13.77 19.23 -27.81
CA SER A 91 14.62 19.79 -28.87
C SER A 91 15.45 20.97 -28.37
N LEU A 92 14.88 21.81 -27.51
CA LEU A 92 15.59 22.96 -26.92
C LEU A 92 16.71 22.49 -25.98
N LYS A 93 16.46 21.41 -25.22
CA LYS A 93 17.51 20.73 -24.44
C LYS A 93 18.67 20.28 -25.33
N ALA A 94 18.38 19.59 -26.43
CA ALA A 94 19.39 19.10 -27.35
C ALA A 94 20.20 20.23 -28.02
N LEU A 95 19.60 21.42 -28.16
CA LEU A 95 20.25 22.64 -28.66
C LEU A 95 20.99 23.45 -27.58
N GLY A 96 20.89 23.05 -26.31
CA GLY A 96 21.48 23.80 -25.19
C GLY A 96 20.75 25.11 -24.85
N ARG A 97 19.51 25.33 -25.39
CA ARG A 97 18.73 26.56 -25.20
C ARG A 97 17.93 26.49 -23.87
N ARG A 98 18.70 26.53 -22.76
CA ARG A 98 18.17 26.17 -21.40
C ARG A 98 16.99 27.03 -20.93
N ALA A 99 17.02 28.36 -21.14
CA ALA A 99 15.92 29.21 -20.70
C ALA A 99 14.61 28.86 -21.43
N GLU A 100 14.69 28.72 -22.75
CA GLU A 100 13.53 28.39 -23.57
C GLU A 100 13.02 26.94 -23.34
N GLU A 101 13.95 26.02 -22.99
CA GLU A 101 13.58 24.68 -22.55
C GLU A 101 12.65 24.73 -21.33
N MET A 102 12.99 25.52 -20.30
CA MET A 102 12.15 25.66 -19.11
C MET A 102 10.80 26.30 -19.43
N ASP A 103 10.79 27.34 -20.26
CA ASP A 103 9.54 27.99 -20.69
C ASP A 103 8.60 27.00 -21.38
N ALA A 104 9.13 26.13 -22.23
CA ALA A 104 8.34 25.10 -22.91
C ALA A 104 7.85 24.02 -21.94
N ILE A 105 8.67 23.59 -20.97
CA ILE A 105 8.26 22.66 -19.91
C ILE A 105 7.14 23.26 -19.08
N GLU A 106 7.27 24.51 -18.64
CA GLU A 106 6.25 25.19 -17.84
C GLU A 106 4.94 25.33 -18.61
N LYS A 107 5.03 25.63 -19.91
CA LYS A 107 3.85 25.68 -20.75
C LYS A 107 3.12 24.34 -20.87
N ALA A 108 3.86 23.24 -20.96
CA ALA A 108 3.29 21.90 -20.94
C ALA A 108 2.57 21.61 -19.59
N LEU A 109 3.16 22.02 -18.46
CA LEU A 109 2.62 21.81 -17.12
C LEU A 109 1.47 22.77 -16.78
N GLU A 110 1.44 23.98 -17.35
CA GLU A 110 0.25 24.87 -17.25
C GLU A 110 -0.98 24.24 -17.91
N LEU A 111 -0.78 23.56 -19.04
CA LEU A 111 -1.85 22.90 -19.77
C LEU A 111 -2.29 21.59 -19.10
N GLU A 112 -1.32 20.81 -18.61
CA GLU A 112 -1.54 19.54 -17.93
C GLU A 112 -0.58 19.38 -16.76
N PRO A 113 -0.97 19.76 -15.52
CA PRO A 113 -0.10 19.72 -14.34
C PRO A 113 0.43 18.32 -14.00
N ARG A 114 -0.18 17.27 -14.51
CA ARG A 114 0.22 15.87 -14.30
C ARG A 114 0.86 15.23 -15.54
N HIS A 115 1.33 16.01 -16.50
CA HIS A 115 1.99 15.49 -17.69
C HIS A 115 3.35 14.86 -17.32
N LEU A 116 3.42 13.53 -17.29
CA LEU A 116 4.58 12.78 -16.77
C LEU A 116 5.88 13.18 -17.43
N SER A 117 5.93 13.27 -18.77
CA SER A 117 7.15 13.61 -19.50
C SER A 117 7.66 15.02 -19.13
N ALA A 118 6.76 16.01 -19.03
CA ALA A 118 7.14 17.36 -18.65
C ALA A 118 7.62 17.45 -17.19
N LEU A 119 7.02 16.67 -16.26
CA LEU A 119 7.48 16.60 -14.87
C LEU A 119 8.89 15.99 -14.79
N LEU A 120 9.16 14.91 -15.52
CA LEU A 120 10.48 14.29 -15.57
C LEU A 120 11.52 15.24 -16.22
N GLN A 121 11.14 15.97 -17.27
CA GLN A 121 12.00 16.98 -17.90
C GLN A 121 12.31 18.12 -16.93
N LYS A 122 11.33 18.64 -16.19
CA LYS A 122 11.52 19.68 -15.17
C LYS A 122 12.49 19.20 -14.10
N ALA A 123 12.33 17.98 -13.63
CA ALA A 123 13.19 17.39 -12.62
C ALA A 123 14.64 17.27 -13.13
N ALA A 124 14.83 16.72 -14.33
CA ALA A 124 16.15 16.60 -14.94
C ALA A 124 16.81 17.98 -15.20
N TYR A 125 16.03 18.97 -15.62
CA TYR A 125 16.51 20.34 -15.77
C TYR A 125 17.06 20.92 -14.46
N LEU A 126 16.31 20.78 -13.36
CA LEU A 126 16.69 21.27 -12.04
C LEU A 126 17.95 20.55 -11.52
N GLU A 127 18.01 19.22 -11.73
CA GLU A 127 19.18 18.41 -11.36
C GLU A 127 20.44 18.87 -12.10
N GLU A 128 20.37 19.03 -13.43
CA GLU A 128 21.47 19.50 -14.27
C GLU A 128 21.89 20.94 -13.93
N SER A 129 20.99 21.75 -13.37
CA SER A 129 21.28 23.10 -12.89
C SER A 129 21.88 23.12 -11.48
N GLY A 130 22.04 21.96 -10.83
CA GLY A 130 22.57 21.84 -9.46
C GLY A 130 21.54 22.09 -8.37
N ASP A 131 20.27 22.34 -8.69
CA ASP A 131 19.19 22.49 -7.72
C ASP A 131 18.60 21.13 -7.34
N THR A 132 19.41 20.33 -6.65
CA THR A 132 19.09 18.92 -6.32
C THR A 132 17.84 18.76 -5.47
N ARG A 133 17.55 19.71 -4.55
CA ARG A 133 16.36 19.65 -3.69
C ARG A 133 15.06 19.86 -4.46
N ASN A 134 15.02 20.88 -5.31
CA ASN A 134 13.85 21.10 -6.16
C ASN A 134 13.73 20.03 -7.25
N ALA A 135 14.86 19.48 -7.74
CA ALA A 135 14.86 18.31 -8.61
C ALA A 135 14.18 17.11 -7.94
N ALA A 136 14.56 16.75 -6.70
CA ALA A 136 13.95 15.66 -5.95
C ALA A 136 12.44 15.86 -5.78
N ARG A 137 11.98 17.08 -5.46
CA ARG A 137 10.55 17.41 -5.38
C ARG A 137 9.83 17.26 -6.73
N ALA A 138 10.46 17.67 -7.82
CA ALA A 138 9.88 17.50 -9.15
C ALA A 138 9.82 16.02 -9.55
N TYR A 139 10.82 15.21 -9.21
CA TYR A 139 10.81 13.75 -9.37
C TYR A 139 9.72 13.11 -8.51
N GLN A 140 9.51 13.54 -7.28
CA GLN A 140 8.42 13.07 -6.43
C GLN A 140 7.05 13.33 -7.07
N ASN A 141 6.84 14.51 -7.64
CA ASN A 141 5.62 14.84 -8.38
C ASN A 141 5.43 13.93 -9.60
N ALA A 142 6.50 13.63 -10.34
CA ALA A 142 6.43 12.69 -11.47
C ALA A 142 6.06 11.27 -11.03
N LEU A 143 6.66 10.77 -9.94
CA LEU A 143 6.34 9.46 -9.36
C LEU A 143 4.88 9.38 -8.89
N ALA A 144 4.33 10.46 -8.33
CA ALA A 144 2.94 10.52 -7.86
C ALA A 144 1.89 10.49 -8.99
N VAL A 145 2.30 10.76 -10.24
CA VAL A 145 1.42 10.65 -11.42
C VAL A 145 1.26 9.19 -11.85
N PHE A 146 2.30 8.38 -11.64
CA PHE A 146 2.31 6.99 -12.10
C PHE A 146 1.52 6.10 -11.13
N PRO A 147 0.54 5.31 -11.61
CA PRO A 147 -0.28 4.49 -10.73
C PRO A 147 0.55 3.48 -9.93
N PRO A 148 0.30 3.31 -8.62
CA PRO A 148 0.95 2.29 -7.81
C PRO A 148 0.75 0.88 -8.40
N GLY A 149 1.83 0.09 -8.44
CA GLY A 149 1.79 -1.30 -8.94
C GLY A 149 1.75 -1.45 -10.46
N ALA A 150 1.60 -0.37 -11.22
CA ALA A 150 1.68 -0.44 -12.68
C ALA A 150 3.12 -0.67 -13.14
N GLN A 151 3.30 -1.54 -14.12
CA GLN A 151 4.61 -1.72 -14.76
C GLN A 151 4.87 -0.54 -15.69
N PRO A 152 5.96 0.24 -15.49
CA PRO A 152 6.27 1.35 -16.36
C PRO A 152 6.63 0.86 -17.77
N PRO A 153 6.23 1.59 -18.82
CA PRO A 153 6.73 1.32 -20.16
C PRO A 153 8.26 1.36 -20.19
N PRO A 154 8.92 0.51 -20.99
CA PRO A 154 10.39 0.48 -21.07
C PRO A 154 11.01 1.86 -21.29
N ALA A 155 10.36 2.70 -22.10
CA ALA A 155 10.85 4.03 -22.46
C ALA A 155 10.99 5.02 -21.28
N VAL A 156 10.28 4.81 -20.18
CA VAL A 156 10.32 5.70 -18.99
C VAL A 156 10.83 5.01 -17.74
N LYS A 157 11.11 3.71 -17.82
CA LYS A 157 11.52 2.91 -16.67
C LYS A 157 12.78 3.47 -16.00
N ASP A 158 13.82 3.70 -16.79
CA ASP A 158 15.10 4.17 -16.26
C ASP A 158 14.97 5.57 -15.64
N ALA A 159 14.17 6.46 -16.25
CA ALA A 159 13.90 7.79 -15.70
C ALA A 159 13.12 7.72 -14.37
N LEU A 160 12.17 6.79 -14.24
CA LEU A 160 11.44 6.58 -12.99
C LEU A 160 12.30 5.90 -11.91
N ASP A 161 13.18 5.00 -12.27
CA ASP A 161 14.12 4.37 -11.33
C ASP A 161 15.16 5.42 -10.84
N HIS A 162 15.65 6.28 -11.73
CA HIS A 162 16.48 7.44 -11.35
C HIS A 162 15.71 8.41 -10.42
N ALA A 163 14.46 8.74 -10.76
CA ALA A 163 13.62 9.58 -9.93
C ALA A 163 13.44 9.03 -8.50
N LYS A 164 13.25 7.72 -8.34
CA LYS A 164 13.17 7.06 -7.03
C LYS A 164 14.48 7.24 -6.25
N ALA A 165 15.61 6.99 -6.89
CA ALA A 165 16.92 7.13 -6.24
C ALA A 165 17.19 8.58 -5.79
N MET A 166 16.83 9.58 -6.60
CA MET A 166 16.97 10.99 -6.25
C MET A 166 16.08 11.40 -5.07
N VAL A 167 14.83 10.95 -5.06
CA VAL A 167 13.91 11.20 -3.94
C VAL A 167 14.41 10.53 -2.65
N GLU A 168 14.89 9.29 -2.72
CA GLU A 168 15.42 8.57 -1.56
C GLU A 168 16.69 9.24 -1.00
N ALA A 169 17.56 9.71 -1.86
CA ALA A 169 18.76 10.44 -1.46
C ALA A 169 18.41 11.78 -0.75
N ASP A 170 17.46 12.56 -1.29
CA ASP A 170 16.99 13.80 -0.69
C ASP A 170 16.30 13.56 0.67
N LEU A 171 15.45 12.53 0.76
CA LEU A 171 14.82 12.13 2.03
C LEU A 171 15.86 11.71 3.09
N THR A 172 16.91 11.01 2.68
CA THR A 172 18.01 10.63 3.57
C THR A 172 18.75 11.86 4.09
N ALA A 173 19.04 12.83 3.21
CA ALA A 173 19.67 14.09 3.58
C ALA A 173 18.77 14.93 4.50
N LEU A 174 17.47 14.97 4.24
CA LEU A 174 16.49 15.64 5.10
C LEU A 174 16.47 15.04 6.51
N VAL A 175 16.42 13.71 6.63
CA VAL A 175 16.46 13.00 7.93
C VAL A 175 17.73 13.36 8.70
N ALA A 176 18.87 13.31 8.04
CA ALA A 176 20.14 13.69 8.66
C ALA A 176 20.14 15.17 9.14
N THR A 177 19.52 16.05 8.37
CA THR A 177 19.39 17.48 8.72
C THR A 177 18.45 17.70 9.93
N LEU A 178 17.43 16.84 10.10
CA LEU A 178 16.47 16.94 11.23
C LEU A 178 17.03 16.36 12.53
N GLU A 179 18.01 15.47 12.50
CA GLU A 179 18.45 14.74 13.70
C GLU A 179 19.01 15.65 14.81
N GLU A 180 19.88 16.59 14.46
CA GLU A 180 20.48 17.51 15.45
C GLU A 180 19.45 18.45 16.10
N PRO A 181 18.59 19.19 15.36
CA PRO A 181 17.53 20.01 15.95
C PRO A 181 16.56 19.19 16.81
N LEU A 182 16.17 17.99 16.38
CA LEU A 182 15.28 17.12 17.15
C LEU A 182 15.95 16.58 18.42
N ALA A 183 17.24 16.21 18.37
CA ALA A 183 18.00 15.78 19.53
C ALA A 183 18.05 16.88 20.60
N ALA A 184 18.28 18.13 20.19
CA ALA A 184 18.27 19.29 21.09
C ALA A 184 16.90 19.50 21.78
N VAL A 185 15.79 19.28 21.03
CA VAL A 185 14.43 19.33 21.61
C VAL A 185 14.21 18.16 22.56
N ARG A 186 14.54 16.94 22.16
CA ARG A 186 14.42 15.73 22.99
C ARG A 186 15.16 15.88 24.31
N ALA A 187 16.39 16.43 24.30
CA ALA A 187 17.19 16.66 25.50
C ALA A 187 16.46 17.55 26.52
N ARG A 188 15.73 18.58 26.06
CA ARG A 188 14.92 19.44 26.93
C ARG A 188 13.72 18.74 27.57
N HIS A 189 13.26 17.63 27.00
CA HIS A 189 12.12 16.83 27.44
C HIS A 189 12.53 15.44 27.97
N GLY A 190 13.71 15.30 28.55
CA GLY A 190 14.17 14.08 29.22
C GLY A 190 14.77 13.02 28.25
N GLY A 191 15.12 13.40 27.03
CA GLY A 191 15.89 12.59 26.10
C GLY A 191 15.12 11.43 25.44
N LYS A 192 13.83 11.27 25.68
CA LYS A 192 13.00 10.19 25.10
C LYS A 192 12.64 10.48 23.64
N ARG A 193 12.64 9.43 22.82
CA ARG A 193 12.01 9.49 21.51
C ARG A 193 10.49 9.42 21.67
N GLU A 194 9.82 10.33 20.99
CA GLU A 194 8.36 10.35 20.94
C GLU A 194 7.89 9.60 19.70
N ARG A 195 7.48 8.34 19.87
CA ARG A 195 7.05 7.46 18.75
C ARG A 195 6.06 8.15 17.80
N ARG A 196 5.08 8.87 18.31
CA ARG A 196 4.06 9.56 17.50
C ARG A 196 4.67 10.63 16.60
N VAL A 197 5.73 11.31 17.05
CA VAL A 197 6.48 12.29 16.25
C VAL A 197 7.27 11.58 15.15
N ASP A 198 7.95 10.48 15.47
CA ASP A 198 8.69 9.68 14.50
C ASP A 198 7.73 9.17 13.40
N LEU A 199 6.56 8.64 13.76
CA LEU A 199 5.53 8.21 12.80
C LEU A 199 5.01 9.36 11.92
N CYS A 200 4.81 10.55 12.52
CA CYS A 200 4.40 11.75 11.79
C CYS A 200 5.45 12.15 10.74
N LEU A 201 6.73 12.17 11.11
CA LEU A 201 7.83 12.49 10.21
C LEU A 201 7.95 11.44 9.09
N ASP A 202 7.81 10.16 9.40
CA ASP A 202 7.83 9.10 8.39
C ASP A 202 6.66 9.23 7.39
N THR A 203 5.49 9.65 7.88
CA THR A 203 4.33 9.93 7.02
C THR A 203 4.57 11.16 6.14
N LEU A 204 5.09 12.25 6.72
CA LEU A 204 5.42 13.48 6.00
C LEU A 204 6.44 13.23 4.89
N MET A 205 7.40 12.35 5.14
CA MET A 205 8.45 11.99 4.19
C MET A 205 8.03 10.89 3.19
N GLY A 206 6.77 10.44 3.23
CA GLY A 206 6.27 9.39 2.32
C GLY A 206 6.83 7.99 2.57
N ARG A 207 7.56 7.77 3.69
CA ARG A 207 8.09 6.45 4.08
C ARG A 207 7.03 5.56 4.71
N ARG A 208 5.88 6.14 5.05
CA ARG A 208 4.77 5.49 5.71
C ARG A 208 3.45 5.91 5.07
N GLN A 209 2.57 4.95 4.81
CA GLN A 209 1.18 5.20 4.42
C GLN A 209 0.31 5.35 5.68
N VAL A 210 -0.78 6.12 5.54
CA VAL A 210 -1.81 6.22 6.57
C VAL A 210 -2.84 5.13 6.33
N TYR A 211 -3.07 4.30 7.33
CA TYR A 211 -4.13 3.30 7.34
C TYR A 211 -5.23 3.73 8.30
N HIS A 212 -6.45 3.42 7.95
CA HIS A 212 -7.64 3.68 8.77
C HIS A 212 -8.26 2.37 9.22
N SER A 213 -9.00 2.41 10.34
CA SER A 213 -9.85 1.30 10.75
C SER A 213 -10.96 1.08 9.72
N GLN A 214 -11.09 -0.14 9.19
CA GLN A 214 -12.07 -0.53 8.18
C GLN A 214 -12.81 -1.82 8.62
N PRO A 215 -13.55 -1.79 9.74
CA PRO A 215 -14.22 -2.98 10.23
C PRO A 215 -15.28 -3.49 9.25
N THR A 216 -15.43 -4.80 9.16
CA THR A 216 -16.38 -5.42 8.23
C THR A 216 -17.83 -5.37 8.70
N TRP A 217 -18.09 -5.08 9.98
CA TRP A 217 -19.45 -5.09 10.54
C TRP A 217 -19.82 -3.81 11.27
N MET A 218 -19.15 -3.47 12.39
CA MET A 218 -19.50 -2.31 13.21
C MET A 218 -18.33 -1.38 13.41
N TYR A 219 -18.50 -0.15 12.95
CA TYR A 219 -17.54 0.93 13.13
C TYR A 219 -17.99 1.86 14.25
N PHE A 220 -17.16 2.02 15.28
CA PHE A 220 -17.36 3.03 16.33
C PHE A 220 -16.57 4.28 15.92
N PRO A 221 -17.25 5.41 15.67
CA PRO A 221 -16.61 6.63 15.20
C PRO A 221 -15.69 7.26 16.28
N GLU A 222 -14.78 8.11 15.86
CA GLU A 222 -13.87 8.89 16.70
C GLU A 222 -12.85 8.09 17.52
N LEU A 223 -12.77 6.77 17.38
CA LEU A 223 -11.64 6.01 17.88
C LEU A 223 -10.43 6.18 16.94
N PRO A 224 -9.23 6.52 17.46
CA PRO A 224 -8.05 6.64 16.63
C PRO A 224 -7.61 5.28 16.09
N ALA A 225 -7.21 5.24 14.82
CA ALA A 225 -6.60 4.06 14.22
C ALA A 225 -5.18 3.89 14.75
N ILE A 226 -4.97 2.95 15.67
CA ILE A 226 -3.67 2.66 16.30
C ILE A 226 -3.19 1.30 15.86
N GLU A 227 -2.18 1.24 15.00
CA GLU A 227 -1.65 -0.02 14.49
C GLU A 227 -1.20 -0.95 15.61
N PHE A 228 -0.41 -0.45 16.54
CA PHE A 228 0.00 -1.17 17.74
C PHE A 228 -0.08 -0.22 18.95
N PHE A 229 -0.79 -0.65 19.97
CA PHE A 229 -0.89 0.08 21.22
C PHE A 229 0.43 0.03 21.99
N GLU A 230 0.63 1.01 22.90
CA GLU A 230 1.80 1.00 23.77
C GLU A 230 1.65 -0.09 24.84
N ARG A 231 2.75 -0.81 25.11
CA ARG A 231 2.77 -1.87 26.13
C ARG A 231 2.39 -1.38 27.52
N SER A 232 2.75 -0.13 27.84
CA SER A 232 2.43 0.52 29.10
C SER A 232 0.94 0.68 29.39
N ASP A 233 0.09 0.65 28.34
CA ASP A 233 -1.36 0.78 28.48
C ASP A 233 -2.01 -0.51 29.04
N PHE A 234 -1.24 -1.61 29.08
CA PHE A 234 -1.71 -2.95 29.46
C PHE A 234 -0.84 -3.62 30.53
N PRO A 235 -0.73 -3.06 31.75
CA PRO A 235 0.15 -3.62 32.78
C PRO A 235 -0.25 -5.05 33.19
N TRP A 236 -1.53 -5.45 33.01
CA TRP A 236 -2.02 -6.80 33.28
C TRP A 236 -1.40 -7.87 32.35
N LEU A 237 -0.81 -7.50 31.22
CA LEU A 237 -0.10 -8.43 30.35
C LEU A 237 1.16 -9.04 31.02
N ASP A 238 1.67 -8.44 32.10
CA ASP A 238 2.80 -9.01 32.83
C ASP A 238 2.48 -10.42 33.36
N ALA A 239 1.25 -10.66 33.80
CA ALA A 239 0.81 -11.99 34.24
C ALA A 239 0.77 -13.02 33.10
N PHE A 240 0.39 -12.57 31.89
CA PHE A 240 0.40 -13.42 30.69
C PHE A 240 1.83 -13.78 30.25
N GLU A 241 2.70 -12.79 30.23
CA GLU A 241 4.11 -12.98 29.88
C GLU A 241 4.82 -13.87 30.87
N ALA A 242 4.54 -13.71 32.18
CA ALA A 242 5.09 -14.56 33.23
C ALA A 242 4.64 -16.03 33.14
N ALA A 243 3.39 -16.29 32.68
CA ALA A 243 2.85 -17.64 32.51
C ALA A 243 3.13 -18.24 31.12
N SER A 244 3.83 -17.54 30.25
CA SER A 244 4.00 -17.95 28.84
C SER A 244 4.68 -19.32 28.65
N ASP A 245 5.60 -19.70 29.50
CA ASP A 245 6.28 -20.99 29.43
C ASP A 245 5.34 -22.14 29.80
N GLU A 246 4.50 -21.96 30.83
CA GLU A 246 3.49 -22.94 31.20
C GLU A 246 2.43 -23.08 30.08
N MET A 247 1.96 -21.96 29.53
CA MET A 247 1.01 -21.97 28.39
C MET A 247 1.61 -22.65 27.16
N ARG A 248 2.89 -22.44 26.89
CA ARG A 248 3.63 -23.15 25.83
C ARG A 248 3.63 -24.66 26.05
N GLY A 249 3.88 -25.09 27.29
CA GLY A 249 3.80 -26.50 27.68
C GLY A 249 2.41 -27.10 27.50
N GLU A 250 1.34 -26.37 27.84
CA GLU A 250 -0.04 -26.75 27.58
C GLU A 250 -0.30 -26.93 26.08
N LEU A 251 0.05 -25.93 25.28
CA LEU A 251 -0.06 -25.96 23.82
C LEU A 251 0.68 -27.15 23.21
N GLN A 252 1.91 -27.41 23.63
CA GLN A 252 2.70 -28.54 23.13
C GLN A 252 2.01 -29.88 23.41
N ARG A 253 1.41 -30.05 24.60
CA ARG A 253 0.62 -31.25 24.92
C ARG A 253 -0.62 -31.38 24.02
N VAL A 254 -1.33 -30.25 23.74
CA VAL A 254 -2.47 -30.22 22.82
C VAL A 254 -2.05 -30.63 21.40
N LEU A 255 -0.93 -30.10 20.90
CA LEU A 255 -0.43 -30.41 19.55
C LEU A 255 -0.06 -31.88 19.38
N VAL A 256 0.27 -32.61 20.47
CA VAL A 256 0.58 -34.03 20.45
C VAL A 256 -0.66 -34.91 20.69
N ALA A 257 -1.46 -34.57 21.72
CA ALA A 257 -2.49 -35.47 22.25
C ALA A 257 -3.91 -35.16 21.76
N ASP A 258 -4.15 -33.97 21.17
CA ASP A 258 -5.49 -33.52 20.77
C ASP A 258 -5.50 -32.76 19.44
N ARG A 259 -4.78 -33.28 18.44
CA ARG A 259 -4.75 -32.65 17.10
C ARG A 259 -6.11 -32.58 16.42
N ASP A 260 -7.04 -33.43 16.78
CA ASP A 260 -8.41 -33.43 16.23
C ASP A 260 -9.26 -32.26 16.77
N GLY A 261 -8.89 -31.70 17.92
CA GLY A 261 -9.47 -30.46 18.45
C GLY A 261 -9.08 -29.19 17.66
N LEU A 262 -8.07 -29.30 16.79
CA LEU A 262 -7.69 -28.22 15.88
C LEU A 262 -8.68 -28.13 14.72
N GLN A 263 -9.26 -26.98 14.52
CA GLN A 263 -10.20 -26.68 13.43
C GLN A 263 -9.56 -25.73 12.42
N PRO A 264 -9.87 -25.85 11.11
CA PRO A 264 -9.53 -24.79 10.16
C PRO A 264 -10.07 -23.44 10.68
N TYR A 265 -9.24 -22.39 10.63
CA TYR A 265 -9.69 -21.08 11.10
C TYR A 265 -10.70 -20.46 10.12
N ILE A 266 -10.50 -20.64 8.82
CA ILE A 266 -11.42 -20.26 7.77
C ILE A 266 -12.24 -21.49 7.37
N ASP A 267 -13.56 -21.41 7.57
CA ASP A 267 -14.53 -22.47 7.18
C ASP A 267 -15.77 -21.84 6.55
N PHE A 268 -15.60 -21.24 5.36
CA PHE A 268 -16.71 -20.67 4.62
C PHE A 268 -17.50 -21.75 3.89
N PRO A 269 -18.86 -21.62 3.88
CA PRO A 269 -19.71 -22.53 3.12
C PRO A 269 -19.48 -22.39 1.61
N PRO A 270 -19.81 -23.41 0.79
CA PRO A 270 -19.60 -23.41 -0.65
C PRO A 270 -20.28 -22.25 -1.41
N SER A 271 -21.32 -21.65 -0.82
CA SER A 271 -22.07 -20.52 -1.40
C SER A 271 -21.40 -19.17 -1.19
N MET A 272 -20.35 -19.10 -0.38
CA MET A 272 -19.68 -17.84 -0.06
C MET A 272 -18.47 -17.61 -1.00
N PRO A 273 -18.26 -16.41 -1.53
CA PRO A 273 -17.05 -16.08 -2.27
C PRO A 273 -15.80 -16.28 -1.41
N LEU A 274 -14.78 -16.92 -1.96
CA LEU A 274 -13.56 -17.25 -1.21
C LEU A 274 -12.46 -16.20 -1.36
N ASP A 275 -12.45 -15.45 -2.48
CA ASP A 275 -11.46 -14.41 -2.81
C ASP A 275 -10.03 -14.80 -2.35
N GLN A 276 -9.42 -14.01 -1.48
CA GLN A 276 -8.10 -14.25 -0.92
C GLN A 276 -8.01 -15.48 0.03
N TRP A 277 -9.14 -16.03 0.49
CA TRP A 277 -9.18 -17.13 1.46
C TRP A 277 -9.14 -18.52 0.85
N ARG A 278 -9.16 -18.63 -0.48
CA ARG A 278 -9.29 -19.91 -1.22
C ARG A 278 -8.30 -20.98 -0.75
N ASP A 279 -7.03 -20.60 -0.53
CA ASP A 279 -5.97 -21.55 -0.15
C ASP A 279 -6.01 -21.95 1.34
N LEU A 280 -6.72 -21.18 2.15
CA LEU A 280 -6.85 -21.41 3.59
C LEU A 280 -8.23 -21.92 3.99
N ASN A 281 -9.25 -21.83 3.11
CA ASN A 281 -10.59 -22.29 3.42
C ASN A 281 -10.61 -23.80 3.63
N ARG A 282 -11.13 -24.24 4.78
CA ARG A 282 -11.18 -25.64 5.21
C ARG A 282 -9.81 -26.32 5.23
N SER A 283 -8.76 -25.56 5.39
CA SER A 283 -7.38 -26.02 5.39
C SER A 283 -6.80 -25.94 6.79
N ARG A 284 -6.10 -26.99 7.23
CA ARG A 284 -5.37 -26.98 8.50
C ARG A 284 -4.06 -26.19 8.44
N ARG A 285 -3.71 -25.62 7.29
CA ARG A 285 -2.54 -24.72 7.17
C ARG A 285 -2.66 -23.48 8.07
N TRP A 286 -3.88 -23.04 8.35
CA TRP A 286 -4.20 -22.09 9.41
C TRP A 286 -5.33 -22.67 10.24
N SER A 287 -5.01 -23.06 11.46
CA SER A 287 -5.95 -23.72 12.35
C SER A 287 -6.02 -23.05 13.71
N ALA A 288 -7.12 -23.25 14.40
CA ALA A 288 -7.38 -22.74 15.74
C ALA A 288 -7.77 -23.85 16.71
N TYR A 289 -7.30 -23.71 17.95
CA TYR A 289 -7.75 -24.49 19.09
C TYR A 289 -8.48 -23.56 20.06
N PHE A 290 -9.80 -23.52 19.96
CA PHE A 290 -10.62 -22.56 20.69
C PHE A 290 -10.82 -22.96 22.16
N LEU A 291 -10.43 -22.09 23.10
CA LEU A 291 -10.84 -22.16 24.50
C LEU A 291 -12.21 -21.49 24.70
N TRP A 292 -12.40 -20.33 24.03
CA TRP A 292 -13.69 -19.67 23.86
C TRP A 292 -13.87 -19.34 22.39
N ASN A 293 -15.05 -19.60 21.86
CA ASN A 293 -15.43 -19.22 20.52
C ASN A 293 -16.73 -18.42 20.57
N GLN A 294 -16.68 -17.14 20.21
CA GLN A 294 -17.85 -16.24 20.17
C GLN A 294 -18.69 -16.29 21.45
N SER A 295 -18.10 -16.12 22.61
CA SER A 295 -18.63 -16.25 23.99
C SER A 295 -18.77 -17.66 24.54
N GLU A 296 -18.83 -18.67 23.71
CA GLU A 296 -19.05 -20.05 24.14
C GLU A 296 -17.73 -20.69 24.62
N PRO A 297 -17.65 -21.12 25.89
CA PRO A 297 -16.48 -21.85 26.37
C PRO A 297 -16.45 -23.26 25.81
N ASN A 298 -15.26 -23.80 25.56
CA ASN A 298 -15.06 -25.23 25.30
C ASN A 298 -14.50 -25.92 26.55
N PRO A 299 -15.34 -26.58 27.38
CA PRO A 299 -14.86 -27.14 28.63
C PRO A 299 -13.78 -28.20 28.50
N GLY A 300 -13.79 -28.99 27.40
CA GLY A 300 -12.76 -29.98 27.11
C GLY A 300 -11.42 -29.36 26.83
N HIS A 301 -11.38 -28.30 26.04
CA HIS A 301 -10.13 -27.58 25.72
C HIS A 301 -9.62 -26.79 26.93
N ILE A 302 -10.51 -26.14 27.67
CA ILE A 302 -10.19 -25.42 28.93
C ILE A 302 -9.55 -26.36 29.93
N ALA A 303 -10.10 -27.58 30.12
CA ALA A 303 -9.55 -28.54 31.02
C ALA A 303 -8.15 -29.04 30.68
N ARG A 304 -7.78 -29.00 29.38
CA ARG A 304 -6.42 -29.32 28.91
C ARG A 304 -5.44 -28.16 29.04
N CYS A 305 -5.94 -26.93 29.17
CA CYS A 305 -5.14 -25.70 29.23
C CYS A 305 -5.53 -24.86 30.46
N PRO A 306 -5.43 -25.39 31.68
CA PRO A 306 -5.92 -24.73 32.89
C PRO A 306 -5.15 -23.44 33.23
N THR A 307 -3.85 -23.37 32.99
CA THR A 307 -3.06 -22.17 33.20
C THR A 307 -3.48 -21.07 32.24
N THR A 308 -3.59 -21.40 30.94
CA THR A 308 -4.07 -20.47 29.92
C THR A 308 -5.46 -19.95 30.25
N ALA A 309 -6.39 -20.82 30.61
CA ALA A 309 -7.75 -20.44 30.98
C ALA A 309 -7.78 -19.52 32.20
N ARG A 310 -7.05 -19.86 33.26
CA ARG A 310 -6.97 -19.06 34.50
C ARG A 310 -6.42 -17.67 34.24
N VAL A 311 -5.37 -17.54 33.41
CA VAL A 311 -4.78 -16.24 33.11
C VAL A 311 -5.71 -15.41 32.22
N LEU A 312 -6.39 -16.04 31.25
CA LEU A 312 -7.39 -15.37 30.41
C LEU A 312 -8.54 -14.75 31.21
N GLU A 313 -8.91 -15.35 32.36
CA GLU A 313 -9.95 -14.74 33.24
C GLU A 313 -9.51 -13.44 33.92
N THR A 314 -8.22 -13.16 33.98
CA THR A 314 -7.69 -11.90 34.55
C THR A 314 -7.68 -10.75 33.53
N ALA A 315 -7.85 -11.01 32.24
CA ALA A 315 -7.87 -10.01 31.20
C ALA A 315 -9.21 -9.24 31.19
N PRO A 316 -9.20 -7.95 30.80
CA PRO A 316 -10.43 -7.16 30.58
C PRO A 316 -11.10 -7.57 29.25
N ARG A 317 -11.47 -8.86 29.14
CA ARG A 317 -12.03 -9.40 27.91
C ARG A 317 -13.35 -8.72 27.55
N CYS A 318 -13.56 -8.52 26.26
CA CYS A 318 -14.87 -8.13 25.73
C CYS A 318 -15.87 -9.26 26.02
N ARG A 319 -17.04 -8.93 26.58
CA ARG A 319 -18.10 -9.92 26.90
C ARG A 319 -19.38 -9.47 26.21
N VAL A 320 -19.65 -10.01 25.05
CA VAL A 320 -20.84 -9.75 24.26
C VAL A 320 -21.40 -11.09 23.81
N GLN A 321 -22.60 -11.41 24.22
CA GLN A 321 -23.24 -12.70 23.94
C GLN A 321 -23.17 -13.02 22.43
N ALA A 322 -22.77 -14.23 22.10
CA ALA A 322 -22.61 -14.75 20.75
C ALA A 322 -21.63 -13.97 19.83
N ARG A 323 -20.72 -13.18 20.43
CA ARG A 323 -19.69 -12.41 19.70
C ARG A 323 -18.33 -12.46 20.38
N ALA A 324 -18.29 -12.36 21.70
CA ALA A 324 -17.06 -12.28 22.50
C ALA A 324 -17.28 -12.79 23.94
N PRO A 325 -16.27 -13.33 24.60
CA PRO A 325 -14.88 -13.38 24.18
C PRO A 325 -14.59 -14.46 23.14
N THR A 326 -13.58 -14.23 22.34
CA THR A 326 -12.90 -15.26 21.55
C THR A 326 -11.48 -15.41 22.07
N ALA A 327 -11.05 -16.65 22.36
CA ALA A 327 -9.70 -16.93 22.80
C ALA A 327 -9.25 -18.31 22.29
N TYR A 328 -8.12 -18.35 21.59
CA TYR A 328 -7.68 -19.56 20.94
C TYR A 328 -6.17 -19.57 20.70
N PHE A 329 -5.59 -20.76 20.57
CA PHE A 329 -4.29 -20.91 19.98
C PHE A 329 -4.43 -20.90 18.47
N SER A 330 -3.73 -19.98 17.81
CA SER A 330 -3.63 -19.87 16.35
C SER A 330 -2.36 -20.57 15.88
N ILE A 331 -2.53 -21.59 15.07
CA ILE A 331 -1.44 -22.37 14.50
C ILE A 331 -1.35 -22.06 13.00
N LEU A 332 -0.19 -21.56 12.56
CA LEU A 332 0.11 -21.28 11.15
C LEU A 332 1.21 -22.23 10.71
N ASP A 333 0.89 -23.10 9.78
CA ASP A 333 1.80 -24.14 9.30
C ASP A 333 3.02 -23.57 8.58
N ALA A 334 4.01 -24.40 8.34
CA ALA A 334 5.21 -24.07 7.58
C ALA A 334 4.86 -23.47 6.20
N ASN A 335 5.63 -22.50 5.74
CA ASN A 335 5.50 -21.87 4.43
C ASN A 335 4.07 -21.40 4.10
N THR A 336 3.42 -20.78 5.10
CA THR A 336 2.03 -20.32 4.99
C THR A 336 1.92 -18.81 5.26
N LYS A 337 1.10 -18.13 4.46
CA LYS A 337 0.77 -16.72 4.61
C LYS A 337 -0.74 -16.56 4.86
N ILE A 338 -1.09 -15.75 5.84
CA ILE A 338 -2.45 -15.20 6.03
C ILE A 338 -2.49 -13.91 5.22
N PRO A 339 -3.33 -13.80 4.18
CA PRO A 339 -3.39 -12.62 3.32
C PRO A 339 -3.85 -11.37 4.08
N ALA A 340 -3.61 -10.20 3.50
CA ALA A 340 -4.03 -8.93 4.07
C ALA A 340 -5.57 -8.91 4.24
N HIS A 341 -6.02 -8.56 5.44
CA HIS A 341 -7.45 -8.53 5.81
C HIS A 341 -7.68 -7.55 6.95
N VAL A 342 -8.95 -7.34 7.28
CA VAL A 342 -9.40 -6.48 8.38
C VAL A 342 -10.37 -7.23 9.28
N GLY A 343 -10.43 -6.81 10.55
CA GLY A 343 -11.32 -7.38 11.56
C GLY A 343 -12.76 -6.86 11.47
N VAL A 344 -13.53 -7.19 12.48
CA VAL A 344 -14.99 -7.07 12.48
C VAL A 344 -15.48 -5.75 13.09
N THR A 345 -14.82 -5.26 14.13
CA THR A 345 -15.20 -4.04 14.84
C THR A 345 -14.02 -3.43 15.60
N ASN A 346 -13.91 -2.09 15.58
CA ASN A 346 -12.91 -1.35 16.35
C ASN A 346 -13.30 -1.11 17.82
N THR A 347 -14.43 -1.63 18.27
CA THR A 347 -14.82 -1.57 19.69
C THR A 347 -14.03 -2.54 20.57
N ARG A 348 -13.32 -3.47 19.96
CA ARG A 348 -12.37 -4.38 20.59
C ARG A 348 -11.05 -4.36 19.85
N VAL A 349 -10.02 -4.78 20.52
CA VAL A 349 -8.65 -4.90 19.97
C VAL A 349 -8.11 -6.29 20.27
N THR A 350 -7.18 -6.75 19.47
CA THR A 350 -6.67 -8.12 19.52
C THR A 350 -5.33 -8.17 20.23
N VAL A 351 -5.18 -9.16 21.13
CA VAL A 351 -3.94 -9.47 21.83
C VAL A 351 -3.30 -10.70 21.21
N HIS A 352 -2.02 -10.59 20.85
CA HIS A 352 -1.19 -11.72 20.47
C HIS A 352 -0.14 -11.98 21.54
N LEU A 353 -0.11 -13.21 22.08
CA LEU A 353 0.98 -13.73 22.90
C LEU A 353 1.69 -14.86 22.14
N PRO A 354 2.89 -14.61 21.58
CA PRO A 354 3.65 -15.62 20.87
C PRO A 354 4.19 -16.70 21.82
N LEU A 355 3.97 -17.96 21.49
CA LEU A 355 4.40 -19.11 22.29
C LEU A 355 5.46 -19.96 21.57
N ILE A 356 5.22 -20.30 20.31
CA ILE A 356 6.14 -21.05 19.46
C ILE A 356 6.33 -20.26 18.17
N VAL A 357 7.49 -19.66 17.97
CA VAL A 357 7.77 -18.80 16.81
C VAL A 357 9.15 -19.15 16.25
N PRO A 358 9.19 -19.90 15.16
CA PRO A 358 10.43 -20.14 14.44
C PRO A 358 10.91 -18.88 13.70
N PRO A 359 12.20 -18.77 13.36
CA PRO A 359 12.72 -17.68 12.53
C PRO A 359 11.98 -17.58 11.19
N GLY A 360 11.85 -16.36 10.64
CA GLY A 360 11.14 -16.15 9.38
C GLY A 360 9.64 -15.92 9.51
N CYS A 361 9.11 -15.81 10.73
CA CYS A 361 7.74 -15.39 10.98
C CYS A 361 7.65 -13.88 11.14
N GLY A 362 6.63 -13.25 10.53
CA GLY A 362 6.38 -11.82 10.66
C GLY A 362 4.90 -11.47 10.63
N PHE A 363 4.63 -10.25 11.08
CA PHE A 363 3.28 -9.70 11.20
C PHE A 363 3.29 -8.21 10.85
N ARG A 364 2.41 -7.79 9.96
CA ARG A 364 2.23 -6.40 9.56
C ARG A 364 0.83 -5.91 9.96
N VAL A 365 0.77 -4.73 10.52
CA VAL A 365 -0.47 -3.97 10.72
C VAL A 365 -0.26 -2.60 10.10
N GLY A 366 -1.06 -2.23 9.13
CA GLY A 366 -0.88 -0.99 8.39
C GLY A 366 0.53 -0.90 7.77
N SER A 367 1.26 0.13 8.12
CA SER A 367 2.65 0.34 7.68
C SER A 367 3.71 -0.24 8.62
N THR A 368 3.32 -0.82 9.77
CA THR A 368 4.29 -1.33 10.76
C THR A 368 4.39 -2.84 10.70
N THR A 369 5.59 -3.34 10.41
CA THR A 369 5.93 -4.76 10.50
C THR A 369 6.65 -5.04 11.82
N ARG A 370 6.30 -6.14 12.49
CA ARG A 370 6.95 -6.62 13.70
C ARG A 370 7.28 -8.10 13.58
N GLU A 371 8.38 -8.50 14.20
CA GLU A 371 8.72 -9.89 14.44
C GLU A 371 8.23 -10.28 15.84
N TRP A 372 7.69 -11.48 15.97
CA TRP A 372 7.25 -11.98 17.27
C TRP A 372 8.44 -12.38 18.15
N VAL A 373 8.39 -11.94 19.39
CA VAL A 373 9.32 -12.40 20.44
C VAL A 373 8.56 -13.37 21.35
N PRO A 374 8.92 -14.64 21.46
CA PRO A 374 8.24 -15.60 22.33
C PRO A 374 8.08 -15.07 23.76
N GLY A 375 6.88 -15.18 24.32
CA GLY A 375 6.55 -14.69 25.65
C GLY A 375 6.37 -13.19 25.77
N LYS A 376 6.42 -12.41 24.67
CA LYS A 376 6.19 -10.95 24.69
C LYS A 376 4.91 -10.60 23.93
N ALA A 377 3.89 -10.18 24.67
CA ALA A 377 2.59 -9.84 24.11
C ALA A 377 2.56 -8.45 23.47
N TRP A 378 1.71 -8.27 22.49
CA TRP A 378 1.31 -6.97 21.99
C TRP A 378 -0.19 -6.89 21.71
N VAL A 379 -0.69 -5.66 21.63
CA VAL A 379 -2.08 -5.34 21.35
C VAL A 379 -2.15 -4.47 20.11
N PHE A 380 -3.09 -4.76 19.20
CA PHE A 380 -3.25 -4.02 17.96
C PHE A 380 -4.73 -3.90 17.57
N ASP A 381 -5.05 -2.91 16.72
CA ASP A 381 -6.37 -2.76 16.12
C ASP A 381 -6.45 -3.65 14.85
N ASP A 382 -7.16 -4.75 14.94
CA ASP A 382 -7.31 -5.70 13.84
C ASP A 382 -8.21 -5.18 12.70
N THR A 383 -8.93 -4.06 12.91
CA THR A 383 -9.70 -3.40 11.85
C THR A 383 -8.84 -2.57 10.90
N ILE A 384 -7.57 -2.36 11.23
CA ILE A 384 -6.54 -1.90 10.31
C ILE A 384 -6.04 -3.09 9.49
N GLU A 385 -5.85 -2.92 8.19
CA GLU A 385 -5.35 -3.99 7.33
C GLU A 385 -4.10 -4.64 7.90
N HIS A 386 -4.14 -5.95 8.07
CA HIS A 386 -3.03 -6.71 8.64
C HIS A 386 -2.85 -8.06 7.95
N GLU A 387 -1.62 -8.59 8.03
CA GLU A 387 -1.23 -9.87 7.44
C GLU A 387 -0.16 -10.56 8.29
N ALA A 388 -0.09 -11.88 8.16
CA ALA A 388 0.89 -12.69 8.88
C ALA A 388 1.53 -13.71 7.95
N TRP A 389 2.77 -14.10 8.25
CA TRP A 389 3.46 -15.15 7.51
C TRP A 389 4.34 -15.99 8.41
N ASN A 390 4.53 -17.22 7.97
CA ASN A 390 5.50 -18.17 8.49
C ASN A 390 6.29 -18.75 7.31
N LEU A 391 7.51 -18.26 7.11
CA LEU A 391 8.39 -18.69 6.03
C LEU A 391 9.36 -19.79 6.48
N SER A 392 9.16 -20.35 7.69
CA SER A 392 9.97 -21.45 8.23
C SER A 392 9.42 -22.81 7.83
N ASP A 393 10.19 -23.85 8.14
CA ASP A 393 9.82 -25.25 7.91
C ASP A 393 9.02 -25.89 9.07
N THR A 394 8.69 -25.10 10.09
CA THR A 394 7.96 -25.60 11.28
C THR A 394 6.78 -24.70 11.61
N PRO A 395 5.71 -25.22 12.25
CA PRO A 395 4.54 -24.42 12.60
C PRO A 395 4.86 -23.30 13.59
N ARG A 396 4.21 -22.15 13.40
CA ARG A 396 4.15 -21.05 14.36
C ARG A 396 2.86 -21.15 15.16
N ALA A 397 2.91 -20.98 16.49
CA ALA A 397 1.73 -20.98 17.34
C ALA A 397 1.73 -19.82 18.34
N ILE A 398 0.61 -19.10 18.41
CA ILE A 398 0.39 -17.95 19.30
C ILE A 398 -0.95 -18.07 19.99
N LEU A 399 -1.08 -17.51 21.19
CA LEU A 399 -2.37 -17.28 21.83
C LEU A 399 -2.94 -15.97 21.31
N ILE A 400 -4.18 -16.01 20.85
CA ILE A 400 -4.95 -14.84 20.38
C ILE A 400 -6.21 -14.71 21.23
N PHE A 401 -6.50 -13.50 21.67
CA PHE A 401 -7.79 -13.18 22.32
C PHE A 401 -8.14 -11.71 22.16
N ASP A 402 -9.43 -11.39 22.32
CA ASP A 402 -9.95 -10.04 22.21
C ASP A 402 -10.20 -9.40 23.59
N ILE A 403 -10.00 -8.09 23.65
CA ILE A 403 -10.33 -7.24 24.79
C ILE A 403 -11.12 -6.02 24.32
N TRP A 404 -11.81 -5.34 25.21
CA TRP A 404 -12.37 -4.03 24.89
C TRP A 404 -11.29 -3.06 24.44
N ASN A 405 -11.63 -2.25 23.45
CA ASN A 405 -10.75 -1.12 23.09
C ASN A 405 -10.57 -0.26 24.36
N PRO A 406 -9.30 0.00 24.78
CA PRO A 406 -9.03 0.69 26.03
C PRO A 406 -9.55 2.13 26.08
N LEU A 407 -9.82 2.72 24.92
CA LEU A 407 -10.29 4.10 24.80
C LEU A 407 -11.80 4.25 24.99
N LEU A 408 -12.54 3.14 25.04
CA LEU A 408 -13.97 3.15 25.36
C LEU A 408 -14.20 3.31 26.87
N THR A 409 -15.11 4.20 27.23
CA THR A 409 -15.63 4.32 28.60
C THR A 409 -16.46 3.09 28.97
N GLN A 410 -16.67 2.87 30.28
CA GLN A 410 -17.50 1.76 30.74
C GLN A 410 -18.96 1.89 30.22
N ALA A 411 -19.49 3.12 30.21
CA ALA A 411 -20.85 3.36 29.69
C ALA A 411 -20.98 3.01 28.20
N GLU A 412 -19.98 3.34 27.38
CA GLU A 412 -19.97 2.96 25.95
C GLU A 412 -19.91 1.45 25.79
N ARG A 413 -19.08 0.74 26.57
CA ARG A 413 -18.99 -0.72 26.55
C ARG A 413 -20.34 -1.37 26.86
N ASP A 414 -21.01 -0.90 27.91
CA ASP A 414 -22.33 -1.42 28.35
C ASP A 414 -23.40 -1.17 27.29
N MET A 415 -23.41 0.02 26.66
CA MET A 415 -24.33 0.36 25.57
C MET A 415 -24.05 -0.45 24.30
N ILE A 416 -22.78 -0.63 23.91
CA ILE A 416 -22.39 -1.45 22.77
C ILE A 416 -22.81 -2.91 23.00
N GLN A 417 -22.57 -3.45 24.19
CA GLN A 417 -23.00 -4.80 24.55
C GLN A 417 -24.50 -4.94 24.37
N THR A 418 -25.29 -4.08 25.00
CA THR A 418 -26.75 -4.10 24.94
C THR A 418 -27.25 -3.97 23.49
N ALA A 419 -26.72 -3.00 22.74
CA ALA A 419 -27.09 -2.76 21.34
C ALA A 419 -26.80 -3.99 20.46
N THR A 420 -25.64 -4.65 20.67
CA THR A 420 -25.25 -5.83 19.91
C THR A 420 -26.14 -7.02 20.19
N GLU A 421 -26.51 -7.25 21.47
CA GLU A 421 -27.40 -8.32 21.91
C GLU A 421 -28.83 -8.13 21.35
N VAL A 422 -29.36 -6.90 21.43
CA VAL A 422 -30.66 -6.55 20.83
C VAL A 422 -30.64 -6.73 19.31
N TYR A 423 -29.58 -6.26 18.63
CA TYR A 423 -29.45 -6.43 17.18
C TYR A 423 -29.46 -7.91 16.78
N ALA A 424 -28.67 -8.74 17.47
CA ALA A 424 -28.62 -10.18 17.21
C ALA A 424 -29.99 -10.87 17.44
N SER A 425 -30.70 -10.49 18.49
CA SER A 425 -32.05 -11.01 18.80
C SER A 425 -33.07 -10.55 17.76
N TYR A 426 -33.04 -9.28 17.37
CA TYR A 426 -34.00 -8.71 16.41
C TYR A 426 -33.96 -9.40 15.04
N TYR A 427 -32.78 -9.69 14.54
CA TYR A 427 -32.60 -10.34 13.24
C TYR A 427 -32.61 -11.87 13.33
N SER A 428 -32.81 -12.47 14.52
CA SER A 428 -32.75 -13.91 14.75
C SER A 428 -31.53 -14.57 14.08
N LEU A 429 -30.38 -13.90 14.12
CA LEU A 429 -29.18 -14.35 13.43
C LEU A 429 -28.73 -15.70 13.99
N PRO A 430 -28.63 -16.76 13.16
CA PRO A 430 -28.11 -18.04 13.60
C PRO A 430 -26.65 -17.89 14.06
N ALA A 431 -26.20 -18.78 14.94
CA ALA A 431 -24.85 -18.73 15.48
C ALA A 431 -23.76 -18.70 14.38
N GLU A 432 -24.02 -19.34 13.24
CA GLU A 432 -23.13 -19.41 12.06
C GLU A 432 -23.04 -18.11 11.25
N ALA A 433 -24.04 -17.24 11.36
CA ALA A 433 -24.03 -15.91 10.71
C ALA A 433 -23.40 -14.80 11.57
N ARG A 434 -22.75 -15.17 12.66
CA ARG A 434 -22.20 -14.27 13.68
C ARG A 434 -20.70 -14.08 13.49
N LEU A 435 -20.32 -13.62 12.31
CA LEU A 435 -18.91 -13.30 11.97
C LEU A 435 -18.36 -12.16 12.79
#